data_c9d98acd7c2cf490f540c1b9d95906d3
#
_entry.id   c9d98acd7c2cf490f540c1b9d95906d3
#
_cell.length_a   1.000
_cell.length_b   1.000
_cell.length_c   1.000
_cell.angle_alpha   90.00
_cell.angle_beta   90.00
_cell.angle_gamma   90.00
#
_symmetry.space_group_name_H-M   'P 1'
#
loop_
_entity.id
_entity.type
_entity.pdbx_description
1 polymer ?
#
loop_
_entity_poly.entity_id
_entity_poly.type
_entity_poly.pdbx_seq_one_letter_code
_entity_poly.pdbx_strand_id
1 'polypeptide(L)'
;TGGSDYDPASLATATEEDEGLVGDIVRNWLEHGENGQTIAFAPSIKHSKHLVDTFNNAGVTAEHIDGYMDAEERQVIYDAHDRGEFKILSCSRLLNTGYDAPTVTCLIDCFPTKSLISFVQRAGRIMRTSDGKGKAVYLDHAGNVARHGFAEDVVPDVLDDGKERFNEKKQTKEKKEAKVKDC
;
A
#
# COMPACT_ATOMS: atom_id res chain seq x y z
N THR A 1 4.91 6.37 24.13
CA THR A 1 6.14 6.13 23.34
C THR A 1 5.78 5.16 22.23
N GLY A 2 5.26 5.70 21.09
CA GLY A 2 5.00 4.92 19.90
C GLY A 2 6.31 4.29 19.43
N GLY A 3 6.33 2.95 19.27
CA GLY A 3 7.47 2.28 18.68
C GLY A 3 7.72 2.89 17.31
N SER A 4 8.96 3.28 17.02
CA SER A 4 9.34 3.82 15.72
C SER A 4 8.99 2.82 14.64
N ASP A 5 8.44 3.27 13.53
CA ASP A 5 8.22 2.46 12.32
C ASP A 5 9.57 1.88 11.84
N TYR A 6 9.55 1.07 10.79
CA TYR A 6 10.79 0.54 10.25
C TYR A 6 11.73 1.67 9.81
N ASP A 7 13.04 1.48 10.05
CA ASP A 7 14.03 2.40 9.54
C ASP A 7 14.05 2.38 8.01
N PRO A 8 13.84 3.53 7.34
CA PRO A 8 13.76 3.57 5.87
C PRO A 8 15.04 3.10 5.16
N ALA A 9 16.21 3.30 5.77
CA ALA A 9 17.47 2.87 5.17
C ALA A 9 17.61 1.34 5.21
N SER A 10 17.24 0.72 6.33
CA SER A 10 17.23 -0.76 6.46
C SER A 10 16.23 -1.42 5.51
N LEU A 11 15.04 -0.79 5.31
CA LEU A 11 14.05 -1.28 4.36
C LEU A 11 14.55 -1.17 2.92
N ALA A 12 15.17 -0.05 2.57
CA ALA A 12 15.73 0.16 1.24
C ALA A 12 16.76 -0.92 0.92
N THR A 13 17.71 -1.18 1.82
CA THR A 13 18.74 -2.21 1.64
C THR A 13 18.13 -3.60 1.45
N ALA A 14 17.19 -3.99 2.30
CA ALA A 14 16.56 -5.32 2.25
C ALA A 14 15.77 -5.57 0.96
N THR A 15 15.20 -4.52 0.35
CA THR A 15 14.40 -4.63 -0.88
C THR A 15 15.21 -4.41 -2.16
N GLU A 16 16.39 -3.83 -2.07
CA GLU A 16 17.28 -3.58 -3.20
C GLU A 16 18.09 -4.81 -3.63
N GLU A 17 18.24 -5.79 -2.73
CA GLU A 17 19.02 -7.01 -2.97
C GLU A 17 18.24 -8.11 -3.70
N ASP A 18 16.92 -7.98 -3.86
CA ASP A 18 16.06 -9.02 -4.43
C ASP A 18 15.38 -8.57 -5.73
N GLU A 19 16.08 -8.72 -6.85
CA GLU A 19 15.52 -8.45 -8.19
C GLU A 19 14.32 -9.37 -8.53
N GLY A 20 14.25 -10.57 -7.93
CA GLY A 20 13.15 -11.51 -8.12
C GLY A 20 11.83 -11.00 -7.56
N LEU A 21 11.90 -10.24 -6.46
CA LEU A 21 10.71 -9.68 -5.80
C LEU A 21 9.92 -8.76 -6.74
N VAL A 22 10.59 -7.90 -7.50
CA VAL A 22 9.91 -6.96 -8.42
C VAL A 22 9.23 -7.69 -9.57
N GLY A 23 9.86 -8.74 -10.11
CA GLY A 23 9.23 -9.59 -11.12
C GLY A 23 7.97 -10.29 -10.62
N ASP A 24 7.97 -10.74 -9.37
CA ASP A 24 6.80 -11.34 -8.73
C ASP A 24 5.68 -10.33 -8.49
N ILE A 25 6.00 -9.08 -8.16
CA ILE A 25 5.02 -7.99 -8.03
C ILE A 25 4.30 -7.73 -9.36
N VAL A 26 5.05 -7.61 -10.46
CA VAL A 26 4.49 -7.37 -11.79
C VAL A 26 3.61 -8.55 -12.23
N ARG A 27 4.08 -9.80 -12.05
CA ARG A 27 3.29 -10.99 -12.35
C ARG A 27 1.99 -11.03 -11.54
N ASN A 28 2.04 -10.76 -10.25
CA ASN A 28 0.88 -10.74 -9.36
C ASN A 28 -0.14 -9.68 -9.81
N TRP A 29 0.33 -8.50 -10.22
CA TRP A 29 -0.55 -7.47 -10.73
C TRP A 29 -1.19 -7.88 -12.08
N LEU A 30 -0.45 -8.52 -13.00
CA LEU A 30 -1.00 -9.01 -14.25
C LEU A 30 -2.10 -10.07 -14.04
N GLU A 31 -1.97 -10.89 -12.99
CA GLU A 31 -2.94 -11.94 -12.66
C GLU A 31 -4.16 -11.41 -11.88
N HIS A 32 -3.96 -10.46 -10.97
CA HIS A 32 -4.98 -10.07 -9.99
C HIS A 32 -5.35 -8.58 -9.99
N GLY A 33 -4.53 -7.72 -10.60
CA GLY A 33 -4.75 -6.26 -10.62
C GLY A 33 -5.85 -5.79 -11.56
N GLU A 34 -6.47 -6.71 -12.33
CA GLU A 34 -7.61 -6.48 -13.21
C GLU A 34 -7.41 -5.34 -14.22
N ASN A 35 -6.16 -5.09 -14.61
CA ASN A 35 -5.78 -3.97 -15.45
C ASN A 35 -6.27 -2.60 -14.92
N GLY A 36 -6.44 -2.51 -13.60
CA GLY A 36 -6.95 -1.34 -12.91
C GLY A 36 -5.96 -0.19 -12.85
N GLN A 37 -6.47 1.04 -12.75
CA GLN A 37 -5.66 2.20 -12.41
C GLN A 37 -5.03 1.98 -11.04
N THR A 38 -3.70 2.07 -10.93
CA THR A 38 -2.96 1.52 -9.79
C THR A 38 -2.02 2.54 -9.17
N ILE A 39 -1.99 2.59 -7.83
CA ILE A 39 -0.91 3.23 -7.06
C ILE A 39 -0.02 2.14 -6.46
N ALA A 40 1.30 2.28 -6.57
CA ALA A 40 2.28 1.41 -5.94
C ALA A 40 3.11 2.19 -4.89
N PHE A 41 3.11 1.72 -3.64
CA PHE A 41 3.93 2.28 -2.57
C PHE A 41 5.23 1.50 -2.44
N ALA A 42 6.35 2.15 -2.79
CA ALA A 42 7.67 1.56 -2.77
C ALA A 42 8.49 2.00 -1.54
N PRO A 43 9.33 1.13 -0.97
CA PRO A 43 10.15 1.44 0.21
C PRO A 43 11.29 2.42 -0.09
N SER A 44 11.76 2.50 -1.33
CA SER A 44 12.81 3.42 -1.76
C SER A 44 12.54 3.97 -3.16
N ILE A 45 13.22 5.07 -3.50
CA ILE A 45 13.19 5.65 -4.85
C ILE A 45 13.74 4.65 -5.87
N LYS A 46 14.83 3.97 -5.54
CA LYS A 46 15.45 2.97 -6.41
C LYS A 46 14.49 1.81 -6.69
N HIS A 47 13.83 1.28 -5.66
CA HIS A 47 12.81 0.24 -5.82
C HIS A 47 11.63 0.72 -6.67
N SER A 48 11.15 1.94 -6.44
CA SER A 48 10.06 2.54 -7.22
C SER A 48 10.42 2.69 -8.70
N LYS A 49 11.62 3.16 -9.02
CA LYS A 49 12.11 3.27 -10.41
C LYS A 49 12.27 1.89 -11.05
N HIS A 50 12.84 0.93 -10.33
CA HIS A 50 12.97 -0.44 -10.83
C HIS A 50 11.61 -1.10 -11.10
N LEU A 51 10.62 -0.84 -10.24
CA LEU A 51 9.25 -1.31 -10.45
C LEU A 51 8.64 -0.70 -11.72
N VAL A 52 8.82 0.60 -11.95
CA VAL A 52 8.38 1.30 -13.17
C VAL A 52 9.04 0.70 -14.42
N ASP A 53 10.35 0.51 -14.40
CA ASP A 53 11.07 -0.08 -15.53
C ASP A 53 10.56 -1.49 -15.84
N THR A 54 10.30 -2.29 -14.80
CA THR A 54 9.81 -3.67 -14.97
C THR A 54 8.39 -3.71 -15.52
N PHE A 55 7.49 -2.82 -15.07
CA PHE A 55 6.15 -2.69 -15.64
C PHE A 55 6.20 -2.25 -17.10
N ASN A 56 7.00 -1.22 -17.44
CA ASN A 56 7.14 -0.74 -18.80
C ASN A 56 7.72 -1.83 -19.73
N ASN A 57 8.68 -2.60 -19.27
CA ASN A 57 9.23 -3.75 -20.00
C ASN A 57 8.19 -4.87 -20.22
N ALA A 58 7.24 -5.01 -19.29
CA ALA A 58 6.11 -5.92 -19.42
C ALA A 58 4.95 -5.36 -20.30
N GLY A 59 5.10 -4.17 -20.87
CA GLY A 59 4.09 -3.51 -21.72
C GLY A 59 2.98 -2.79 -20.96
N VAL A 60 3.16 -2.58 -19.65
CA VAL A 60 2.23 -1.82 -18.78
C VAL A 60 2.83 -0.45 -18.50
N THR A 61 2.16 0.61 -18.93
CA THR A 61 2.65 1.98 -18.76
C THR A 61 2.73 2.37 -17.29
N ALA A 62 3.88 2.84 -16.87
CA ALA A 62 4.16 3.19 -15.47
C ALA A 62 5.02 4.45 -15.37
N GLU A 63 4.77 5.26 -14.34
CA GLU A 63 5.52 6.46 -14.01
C GLU A 63 5.89 6.50 -12.53
N HIS A 64 7.02 7.16 -12.22
CA HIS A 64 7.54 7.31 -10.87
C HIS A 64 7.35 8.73 -10.36
N ILE A 65 7.03 8.86 -9.07
CA ILE A 65 7.09 10.13 -8.35
C ILE A 65 7.79 9.96 -7.00
N ASP A 66 8.47 11.02 -6.56
CA ASP A 66 9.07 11.06 -5.23
C ASP A 66 9.00 12.48 -4.59
N GLY A 67 9.43 12.55 -3.33
CA GLY A 67 9.38 13.78 -2.54
C GLY A 67 10.41 14.86 -2.96
N TYR A 68 11.35 14.56 -3.84
CA TYR A 68 12.37 15.50 -4.34
C TYR A 68 11.94 16.21 -5.63
N MET A 69 10.93 15.68 -6.33
CA MET A 69 10.36 16.34 -7.50
C MET A 69 9.65 17.64 -7.11
N ASP A 70 9.64 18.62 -7.99
CA ASP A 70 8.87 19.85 -7.81
C ASP A 70 7.36 19.58 -7.74
N ALA A 71 6.64 20.45 -7.03
CA ALA A 71 5.20 20.28 -6.87
C ALA A 71 4.44 20.36 -8.21
N GLU A 72 4.89 21.24 -9.11
CA GLU A 72 4.30 21.39 -10.44
C GLU A 72 4.54 20.14 -11.30
N GLU A 73 5.75 19.59 -11.28
CA GLU A 73 6.09 18.36 -11.99
C GLU A 73 5.23 17.18 -11.47
N ARG A 74 5.10 17.02 -10.15
CA ARG A 74 4.23 16.00 -9.57
C ARG A 74 2.77 16.17 -9.98
N GLN A 75 2.28 17.41 -10.03
CA GLN A 75 0.88 17.67 -10.42
C GLN A 75 0.62 17.25 -11.86
N VAL A 76 1.54 17.50 -12.78
CA VAL A 76 1.43 17.05 -14.18
C VAL A 76 1.30 15.53 -14.26
N ILE A 77 2.11 14.80 -13.48
CA ILE A 77 2.06 13.33 -13.45
C ILE A 77 0.75 12.83 -12.81
N TYR A 78 0.28 13.47 -11.73
CA TYR A 78 -1.02 13.14 -11.13
C TYR A 78 -2.17 13.32 -12.11
N ASP A 79 -2.20 14.47 -12.80
CA ASP A 79 -3.25 14.77 -13.77
C ASP A 79 -3.23 13.77 -14.96
N ALA A 80 -2.05 13.37 -15.42
CA ALA A 80 -1.89 12.35 -16.44
C ALA A 80 -2.39 10.97 -15.98
N HIS A 81 -2.08 10.60 -14.73
CA HIS A 81 -2.60 9.38 -14.13
C HIS A 81 -4.11 9.41 -14.00
N ASP A 82 -4.71 10.51 -13.56
CA ASP A 82 -6.16 10.66 -13.44
C ASP A 82 -6.88 10.57 -14.79
N ARG A 83 -6.23 11.06 -15.86
CA ARG A 83 -6.75 10.89 -17.24
C ARG A 83 -6.54 9.49 -17.81
N GLY A 84 -5.85 8.59 -17.07
CA GLY A 84 -5.58 7.22 -17.53
C GLY A 84 -4.52 7.12 -18.63
N GLU A 85 -3.63 8.12 -18.76
CA GLU A 85 -2.56 8.13 -19.78
C GLU A 85 -1.52 7.06 -19.51
N PHE A 86 -1.38 6.63 -18.25
CA PHE A 86 -0.60 5.47 -17.85
C PHE A 86 -1.29 4.71 -16.69
N LYS A 87 -0.91 3.46 -16.46
CA LYS A 87 -1.60 2.55 -15.53
C LYS A 87 -1.07 2.58 -14.11
N ILE A 88 0.24 2.59 -13.92
CA ILE A 88 0.89 2.41 -12.64
C ILE A 88 1.56 3.71 -12.21
N LEU A 89 1.12 4.30 -11.11
CA LEU A 89 1.81 5.39 -10.45
C LEU A 89 2.60 4.82 -9.27
N SER A 90 3.91 4.70 -9.43
CA SER A 90 4.79 4.23 -8.35
C SER A 90 5.34 5.41 -7.56
N CYS A 91 5.17 5.39 -6.23
CA CYS A 91 5.62 6.47 -5.37
C CYS A 91 6.52 5.97 -4.23
N SER A 92 7.50 6.80 -3.88
CA SER A 92 8.34 6.60 -2.70
C SER A 92 8.33 7.84 -1.82
N ARG A 93 8.13 7.63 -0.49
CA ARG A 93 8.12 8.70 0.53
C ARG A 93 7.04 9.79 0.39
N LEU A 94 6.03 9.57 -0.43
CA LEU A 94 4.92 10.51 -0.66
C LEU A 94 3.60 10.07 0.04
N LEU A 95 3.70 9.36 1.16
CA LEU A 95 2.55 8.80 1.87
C LEU A 95 1.49 9.83 2.31
N ASN A 96 1.90 11.10 2.47
CA ASN A 96 1.07 12.17 3.01
C ASN A 96 0.66 13.24 1.97
N THR A 97 1.03 13.10 0.71
CA THR A 97 0.58 14.06 -0.31
C THR A 97 -0.89 13.82 -0.63
N GLY A 98 -1.65 14.90 -0.65
CA GLY A 98 -3.10 14.91 -0.83
C GLY A 98 -3.59 14.48 -2.21
N TYR A 99 -2.85 13.63 -2.94
CA TYR A 99 -3.32 13.09 -4.21
C TYR A 99 -4.62 12.32 -4.01
N ASP A 100 -5.67 12.89 -4.52
CA ASP A 100 -7.02 12.32 -4.52
C ASP A 100 -7.27 11.64 -5.87
N ALA A 101 -7.25 10.33 -5.88
CA ALA A 101 -7.41 9.53 -7.08
C ALA A 101 -8.62 8.59 -6.97
N PRO A 102 -9.84 9.11 -7.15
CA PRO A 102 -11.04 8.28 -7.07
C PRO A 102 -11.09 7.18 -8.15
N THR A 103 -10.39 7.37 -9.26
CA THR A 103 -10.27 6.41 -10.37
C THR A 103 -9.40 5.20 -10.06
N VAL A 104 -8.54 5.28 -9.04
CA VAL A 104 -7.64 4.19 -8.65
C VAL A 104 -8.42 3.01 -8.06
N THR A 105 -8.29 1.84 -8.68
CA THR A 105 -8.96 0.60 -8.29
C THR A 105 -8.03 -0.45 -7.75
N CYS A 106 -6.70 -0.29 -7.92
CA CYS A 106 -5.71 -1.23 -7.41
C CYS A 106 -4.62 -0.52 -6.61
N LEU A 107 -4.15 -1.15 -5.56
CA LEU A 107 -3.02 -0.70 -4.76
C LEU A 107 -2.00 -1.83 -4.63
N ILE A 108 -0.74 -1.53 -4.93
CA ILE A 108 0.41 -2.40 -4.67
C ILE A 108 1.14 -1.83 -3.46
N ASP A 109 1.14 -2.56 -2.34
CA ASP A 109 1.84 -2.13 -1.12
C ASP A 109 3.12 -2.93 -0.91
N CYS A 110 4.25 -2.33 -1.26
CA CYS A 110 5.59 -2.87 -1.02
C CYS A 110 6.26 -2.24 0.20
N PHE A 111 5.55 -1.38 0.94
CA PHE A 111 6.10 -0.65 2.07
C PHE A 111 5.60 -1.23 3.40
N PRO A 112 6.39 -2.07 4.11
CA PRO A 112 5.99 -2.59 5.40
C PRO A 112 5.88 -1.46 6.44
N THR A 113 4.86 -1.53 7.30
CA THR A 113 4.68 -0.56 8.38
C THR A 113 4.21 -1.23 9.67
N LYS A 114 4.67 -0.71 10.80
CA LYS A 114 4.18 -1.06 12.13
C LYS A 114 2.99 -0.18 12.54
N SER A 115 2.76 0.91 11.81
CA SER A 115 1.70 1.88 12.08
C SER A 115 0.40 1.45 11.41
N LEU A 116 -0.60 1.10 12.21
CA LEU A 116 -1.96 0.84 11.73
C LEU A 116 -2.53 2.05 10.98
N ILE A 117 -2.27 3.26 11.46
CA ILE A 117 -2.74 4.51 10.84
C ILE A 117 -2.16 4.64 9.43
N SER A 118 -0.86 4.44 9.26
CA SER A 118 -0.20 4.50 7.94
C SER A 118 -0.75 3.44 6.99
N PHE A 119 -1.00 2.22 7.47
CA PHE A 119 -1.61 1.14 6.69
C PHE A 119 -3.02 1.53 6.22
N VAL A 120 -3.89 1.95 7.14
CA VAL A 120 -5.28 2.34 6.82
C VAL A 120 -5.33 3.56 5.89
N GLN A 121 -4.45 4.54 6.06
CA GLN A 121 -4.36 5.68 5.16
C GLN A 121 -4.00 5.29 3.72
N ARG A 122 -3.08 4.34 3.53
CA ARG A 122 -2.74 3.82 2.20
C ARG A 122 -3.91 3.04 1.58
N ALA A 123 -4.46 2.07 2.31
CA ALA A 123 -5.59 1.30 1.85
C ALA A 123 -6.80 2.20 1.53
N GLY A 124 -7.03 3.23 2.33
CA GLY A 124 -8.09 4.22 2.12
C GLY A 124 -8.01 4.96 0.78
N ARG A 125 -6.84 4.98 0.11
CA ARG A 125 -6.72 5.57 -1.23
C ARG A 125 -7.57 4.84 -2.26
N ILE A 126 -7.65 3.52 -2.18
CA ILE A 126 -8.44 2.70 -3.10
C ILE A 126 -9.87 2.42 -2.62
N MET A 127 -10.19 2.73 -1.36
CA MET A 127 -11.52 2.49 -0.81
C MET A 127 -12.50 3.64 -1.10
N ARG A 128 -12.05 4.74 -1.70
CA ARG A 128 -12.91 5.85 -2.09
C ARG A 128 -13.88 5.41 -3.17
N THR A 129 -15.14 5.79 -3.00
CA THR A 129 -16.19 5.53 -3.98
C THR A 129 -16.10 6.50 -5.14
N SER A 130 -16.29 6.01 -6.36
CA SER A 130 -16.49 6.82 -7.57
C SER A 130 -17.48 6.12 -8.47
N ASP A 131 -18.10 6.87 -9.38
CA ASP A 131 -19.04 6.32 -10.34
C ASP A 131 -18.40 5.21 -11.17
N GLY A 132 -19.06 4.04 -11.20
CA GLY A 132 -18.57 2.86 -11.93
C GLY A 132 -17.52 2.01 -11.20
N LYS A 133 -17.05 2.40 -10.02
CA LYS A 133 -16.09 1.64 -9.23
C LYS A 133 -16.80 0.60 -8.36
N GLY A 134 -16.80 -0.67 -8.80
CA GLY A 134 -17.48 -1.77 -8.09
C GLY A 134 -16.64 -2.42 -7.00
N LYS A 135 -15.30 -2.38 -7.12
CA LYS A 135 -14.36 -3.01 -6.17
C LYS A 135 -13.00 -2.33 -6.18
N ALA A 136 -12.23 -2.64 -5.14
CA ALA A 136 -10.82 -2.26 -5.01
C ALA A 136 -9.97 -3.51 -4.77
N VAL A 137 -8.80 -3.57 -5.38
CA VAL A 137 -7.83 -4.67 -5.23
C VAL A 137 -6.64 -4.17 -4.43
N TYR A 138 -6.31 -4.88 -3.35
CA TYR A 138 -5.13 -4.59 -2.52
C TYR A 138 -4.14 -5.75 -2.66
N LEU A 139 -2.96 -5.48 -3.25
CA LEU A 139 -1.88 -6.44 -3.42
C LEU A 139 -0.81 -6.17 -2.35
N ASP A 140 -0.80 -7.01 -1.31
CA ASP A 140 0.11 -6.87 -0.16
C ASP A 140 1.41 -7.64 -0.40
N HIS A 141 2.45 -6.92 -0.77
CA HIS A 141 3.81 -7.44 -0.88
C HIS A 141 4.69 -7.11 0.34
N ALA A 142 4.10 -6.47 1.36
CA ALA A 142 4.79 -6.02 2.56
C ALA A 142 4.38 -6.79 3.83
N GLY A 143 3.39 -7.69 3.74
CA GLY A 143 2.85 -8.42 4.88
C GLY A 143 2.05 -7.54 5.85
N ASN A 144 1.53 -6.42 5.39
CA ASN A 144 0.77 -5.48 6.21
C ASN A 144 -0.58 -6.07 6.65
N VAL A 145 -1.26 -6.82 5.77
CA VAL A 145 -2.52 -7.51 6.10
C VAL A 145 -2.30 -8.58 7.17
N ALA A 146 -1.21 -9.35 7.08
CA ALA A 146 -0.87 -10.33 8.10
C ALA A 146 -0.58 -9.69 9.46
N ARG A 147 -0.07 -8.46 9.47
CA ARG A 147 0.25 -7.70 10.68
C ARG A 147 -0.96 -7.00 11.30
N HIS A 148 -1.77 -6.35 10.47
CA HIS A 148 -2.80 -5.40 10.92
C HIS A 148 -4.23 -5.94 10.78
N GLY A 149 -4.44 -7.01 10.02
CA GLY A 149 -5.76 -7.45 9.56
C GLY A 149 -6.16 -6.76 8.27
N PHE A 150 -7.38 -6.98 7.81
CA PHE A 150 -7.89 -6.30 6.61
C PHE A 150 -8.21 -4.83 6.92
N ALA A 151 -7.97 -3.95 5.94
CA ALA A 151 -8.21 -2.51 6.11
C ALA A 151 -9.70 -2.16 6.32
N GLU A 152 -10.60 -3.04 5.93
CA GLU A 152 -12.06 -2.96 6.13
C GLU A 152 -12.52 -3.49 7.49
N ASP A 153 -11.63 -4.13 8.26
CA ASP A 153 -11.95 -4.55 9.62
C ASP A 153 -12.32 -3.34 10.48
N VAL A 154 -13.21 -3.56 11.42
CA VAL A 154 -13.73 -2.51 12.30
C VAL A 154 -12.56 -1.81 13.01
N VAL A 155 -12.42 -0.52 12.77
CA VAL A 155 -11.48 0.33 13.51
C VAL A 155 -11.88 0.32 14.98
N PRO A 156 -10.96 0.11 15.93
CA PRO A 156 -11.29 0.07 17.34
C PRO A 156 -11.90 1.41 17.80
N ASP A 157 -13.02 1.33 18.54
CA ASP A 157 -13.72 2.49 19.12
C ASP A 157 -12.89 3.21 20.20
N VAL A 158 -11.77 2.64 20.60
CA VAL A 158 -10.89 3.14 21.67
C VAL A 158 -9.51 3.41 21.09
N LEU A 159 -8.96 4.58 21.39
CA LEU A 159 -7.57 4.91 21.08
C LEU A 159 -6.62 3.87 21.67
N ASP A 160 -5.67 3.43 20.86
CA ASP A 160 -4.62 2.50 21.29
C ASP A 160 -3.80 3.16 22.43
N ASP A 161 -3.81 2.54 23.61
CA ASP A 161 -3.04 3.00 24.77
C ASP A 161 -1.56 2.60 24.69
N GLY A 162 -1.12 2.00 23.60
CA GLY A 162 0.25 1.57 23.32
C GLY A 162 0.70 0.32 24.10
N LYS A 163 -0.20 -0.34 24.84
CA LYS A 163 0.12 -1.51 25.68
C LYS A 163 -0.06 -2.83 24.95
N GLU A 164 -1.07 -2.92 24.06
CA GLU A 164 -1.38 -4.14 23.30
C GLU A 164 -1.66 -3.82 21.85
N ARG A 165 -1.18 -4.65 20.92
CA ARG A 165 -1.53 -4.53 19.51
C ARG A 165 -2.98 -4.94 19.28
N PHE A 166 -3.67 -4.25 18.38
CA PHE A 166 -5.09 -4.48 18.06
C PHE A 166 -5.40 -5.96 17.76
N ASN A 167 -4.56 -6.63 16.98
CA ASN A 167 -4.74 -8.04 16.65
C ASN A 167 -4.52 -8.98 17.84
N GLU A 168 -3.67 -8.62 18.80
CA GLU A 168 -3.48 -9.38 20.04
C GLU A 168 -4.74 -9.31 20.91
N LYS A 169 -5.38 -8.12 20.96
CA LYS A 169 -6.67 -7.93 21.65
C LYS A 169 -7.79 -8.78 21.02
N LYS A 170 -7.89 -8.84 19.68
CA LYS A 170 -8.87 -9.64 18.96
C LYS A 170 -8.67 -11.14 19.23
N GLN A 171 -7.43 -11.65 19.10
CA GLN A 171 -7.10 -13.04 19.38
C GLN A 171 -7.34 -13.44 20.84
N THR A 172 -7.07 -12.54 21.78
CA THR A 172 -7.30 -12.78 23.21
C THR A 172 -8.81 -12.82 23.52
N LYS A 173 -9.62 -12.00 22.82
CA LYS A 173 -11.07 -11.97 22.95
C LYS A 173 -11.71 -13.24 22.38
N GLU A 174 -11.30 -13.65 21.18
CA GLU A 174 -11.73 -14.90 20.53
C GLU A 174 -11.36 -16.14 21.36
N LYS A 175 -10.15 -16.20 21.93
CA LYS A 175 -9.73 -17.28 22.86
C LYS A 175 -10.52 -17.31 24.16
N LYS A 176 -10.96 -16.16 24.67
CA LYS A 176 -11.81 -16.09 25.87
C LYS A 176 -13.24 -16.53 25.57
N GLU A 177 -13.79 -16.13 24.42
CA GLU A 177 -15.13 -16.54 23.97
C GLU A 177 -15.20 -18.03 23.64
N ALA A 178 -14.15 -18.61 23.04
CA ALA A 178 -14.05 -20.05 22.81
C ALA A 178 -14.01 -20.84 24.12
N LYS A 179 -13.24 -20.40 25.12
CA LYS A 179 -13.19 -21.06 26.44
C LYS A 179 -14.51 -21.00 27.23
N VAL A 180 -15.36 -20.00 26.98
CA VAL A 180 -16.67 -19.87 27.64
C VAL A 180 -17.73 -20.80 27.00
N LYS A 181 -17.52 -21.23 25.75
CA LYS A 181 -18.43 -22.17 25.06
C LYS A 181 -18.16 -23.65 25.36
N ASP A 182 -17.02 -23.98 25.93
CA ASP A 182 -16.62 -25.33 26.28
C ASP A 182 -16.78 -25.67 27.78
N CYS A 183 -17.53 -24.82 28.55
CA CYS A 183 -17.93 -25.09 29.93
C CYS A 183 -19.48 -25.28 30.02
#